data_cf28047fac515ff46ea651c09dc1a65e
#
_entry.id   cf28047fac515ff46ea651c09dc1a65e
#
_cell.length_a   1.000
_cell.length_b   1.000
_cell.length_c   1.000
_cell.angle_alpha   90.00
_cell.angle_beta   90.00
_cell.angle_gamma   90.00
#
_symmetry.space_group_name_H-M   'P 1'
#
loop_
_entity.id
_entity.type
_entity.pdbx_description
1 polymer ?
#
loop_
_entity_poly.entity_id
_entity_poly.type
_entity_poly.pdbx_seq_one_letter_code
_entity_poly.pdbx_strand_id
1 'polypeptide(L)'
;TLDGQVVIASITAKLHLISPAVTEGLVKAVEIAEAGYQGLVIWSPDDVFSAGANLESLMPVFMKLGSKGIAPEEKKLQDAMLRIRYAQVPVVAAVRGLALGGGCELAVHCARRVAHVESYIGLVEVGVGLIPGAGGLTYIARRAAEMAAAGNANADLLMFLKDGFLSAATAKVGTSAHEGRKIGYLLDSDVIVPNKDELLHVATAQVKAMAESGYRPPAKLSFPVAGRSGIASIKGQVANMRDGGFVSAHDYHLASCIADVVCGDEVE
;
A
#
# COMPACT_ATOMS: atom_id res chain seq x y z
N THR A 1 -14.21 13.42 15.29
CA THR A 1 -13.43 14.67 15.10
C THR A 1 -12.92 15.16 16.44
N LEU A 2 -11.69 15.70 16.49
CA LEU A 2 -11.13 16.31 17.70
C LEU A 2 -11.53 17.79 17.82
N ASP A 3 -11.71 18.48 16.69
CA ASP A 3 -11.97 19.93 16.62
C ASP A 3 -13.08 20.29 15.63
N GLY A 4 -13.87 19.32 15.19
CA GLY A 4 -14.98 19.51 14.25
C GLY A 4 -14.54 19.73 12.79
N GLN A 5 -13.25 19.76 12.47
CA GLN A 5 -12.76 20.09 11.13
C GLN A 5 -12.20 18.88 10.35
N VAL A 6 -11.65 17.89 11.03
CA VAL A 6 -11.04 16.70 10.43
C VAL A 6 -11.75 15.44 10.91
N VAL A 7 -12.12 14.57 9.99
CA VAL A 7 -12.69 13.26 10.31
C VAL A 7 -11.55 12.33 10.78
N ILE A 8 -11.80 11.55 11.83
CA ILE A 8 -10.89 10.51 12.30
C ILE A 8 -11.61 9.18 12.15
N ALA A 9 -11.03 8.27 11.37
CA ALA A 9 -11.51 6.91 11.22
C ALA A 9 -10.56 5.93 11.89
N SER A 10 -11.11 5.05 12.73
CA SER A 10 -10.37 3.98 13.39
C SER A 10 -10.95 2.62 13.02
N ILE A 11 -10.08 1.68 12.66
CA ILE A 11 -10.45 0.29 12.43
C ILE A 11 -10.53 -0.38 13.81
N THR A 12 -11.71 -0.86 14.20
CA THR A 12 -11.95 -1.46 15.53
C THR A 12 -11.88 -2.99 15.54
N ALA A 13 -11.63 -3.61 14.38
CA ALA A 13 -11.44 -5.05 14.26
C ALA A 13 -10.16 -5.49 14.99
N LYS A 14 -10.08 -6.74 15.44
CA LYS A 14 -8.89 -7.32 16.06
C LYS A 14 -7.69 -7.16 15.12
N LEU A 15 -6.55 -6.70 15.65
CA LEU A 15 -5.34 -6.35 14.86
C LEU A 15 -5.62 -5.39 13.69
N HIS A 16 -6.74 -4.71 13.73
CA HIS A 16 -7.21 -3.78 12.69
C HIS A 16 -7.23 -4.42 11.30
N LEU A 17 -7.65 -5.70 11.24
CA LEU A 17 -7.76 -6.46 10.00
C LEU A 17 -8.81 -5.84 9.07
N ILE A 18 -8.49 -5.78 7.79
CA ILE A 18 -9.35 -5.23 6.75
C ILE A 18 -10.28 -6.34 6.25
N SER A 19 -11.53 -6.29 6.70
CA SER A 19 -12.63 -7.15 6.23
C SER A 19 -13.49 -6.38 5.21
N PRO A 20 -14.44 -7.04 4.50
CA PRO A 20 -15.39 -6.35 3.64
C PRO A 20 -16.13 -5.19 4.34
N ALA A 21 -16.55 -5.37 5.59
CA ALA A 21 -17.20 -4.32 6.37
C ALA A 21 -16.25 -3.13 6.68
N VAL A 22 -14.97 -3.40 6.94
CA VAL A 22 -13.96 -2.35 7.12
C VAL A 22 -13.72 -1.61 5.81
N THR A 23 -13.67 -2.32 4.68
CA THR A 23 -13.54 -1.74 3.35
C THR A 23 -14.68 -0.75 3.07
N GLU A 24 -15.93 -1.14 3.32
CA GLU A 24 -17.10 -0.27 3.20
C GLU A 24 -17.04 0.93 4.17
N GLY A 25 -16.60 0.69 5.41
CA GLY A 25 -16.42 1.73 6.42
C GLY A 25 -15.39 2.79 6.01
N LEU A 26 -14.28 2.38 5.39
CA LEU A 26 -13.24 3.29 4.87
C LEU A 26 -13.79 4.17 3.73
N VAL A 27 -14.52 3.58 2.79
CA VAL A 27 -15.20 4.34 1.71
C VAL A 27 -16.17 5.35 2.31
N LYS A 28 -16.98 4.93 3.28
CA LYS A 28 -17.93 5.79 3.98
C LYS A 28 -17.24 6.94 4.73
N ALA A 29 -16.10 6.69 5.35
CA ALA A 29 -15.32 7.73 6.03
C ALA A 29 -14.83 8.80 5.05
N VAL A 30 -14.41 8.41 3.84
CA VAL A 30 -14.04 9.35 2.76
C VAL A 30 -15.24 10.17 2.33
N GLU A 31 -16.41 9.56 2.10
CA GLU A 31 -17.65 10.27 1.73
C GLU A 31 -18.05 11.30 2.79
N ILE A 32 -17.98 10.94 4.07
CA ILE A 32 -18.27 11.85 5.18
C ILE A 32 -17.28 13.03 5.18
N ALA A 33 -15.99 12.75 4.96
CA ALA A 33 -14.97 13.78 4.93
C ALA A 33 -15.21 14.79 3.79
N GLU A 34 -15.56 14.30 2.61
CA GLU A 34 -15.87 15.14 1.44
C GLU A 34 -17.17 15.94 1.60
N ALA A 35 -18.10 15.50 2.43
CA ALA A 35 -19.39 16.16 2.62
C ALA A 35 -19.30 17.47 3.43
N GLY A 36 -18.16 17.81 4.05
CA GLY A 36 -18.05 19.08 4.78
C GLY A 36 -16.88 19.20 5.75
N TYR A 37 -15.83 18.38 5.59
CA TYR A 37 -14.64 18.43 6.43
C TYR A 37 -13.40 18.77 5.59
N GLN A 38 -12.34 19.18 6.27
CA GLN A 38 -11.06 19.50 5.62
C GLN A 38 -10.33 18.25 5.13
N GLY A 39 -10.64 17.06 5.67
CA GLY A 39 -10.09 15.79 5.27
C GLY A 39 -10.25 14.69 6.31
N LEU A 40 -9.49 13.62 6.12
CA LEU A 40 -9.60 12.38 6.88
C LEU A 40 -8.24 11.96 7.42
N VAL A 41 -8.20 11.57 8.71
CA VAL A 41 -7.08 10.81 9.29
C VAL A 41 -7.55 9.37 9.54
N ILE A 42 -6.82 8.40 9.02
CA ILE A 42 -6.96 6.98 9.40
C ILE A 42 -5.94 6.73 10.51
N TRP A 43 -6.44 6.39 11.69
CA TRP A 43 -5.64 6.28 12.91
C TRP A 43 -6.15 5.16 13.81
N SER A 44 -5.26 4.62 14.64
CA SER A 44 -5.58 3.65 15.67
C SER A 44 -5.00 4.07 17.02
N PRO A 45 -5.73 3.88 18.13
CA PRO A 45 -5.19 4.13 19.48
C PRO A 45 -4.14 3.11 19.90
N ASP A 46 -4.09 1.93 19.26
CA ASP A 46 -3.20 0.83 19.59
C ASP A 46 -1.87 0.89 18.84
N ASP A 47 -0.90 0.05 19.22
CA ASP A 47 0.39 -0.08 18.56
C ASP A 47 0.33 -0.97 17.28
N VAL A 48 -0.81 -0.93 16.60
CA VAL A 48 -1.05 -1.58 15.31
C VAL A 48 -1.86 -0.64 14.43
N PHE A 49 -1.33 -0.26 13.27
CA PHE A 49 -2.11 0.46 12.26
C PHE A 49 -3.08 -0.49 11.55
N SER A 50 -2.57 -1.57 10.96
CA SER A 50 -3.33 -2.70 10.43
C SER A 50 -2.38 -3.86 10.11
N ALA A 51 -2.75 -5.08 10.52
CA ALA A 51 -2.03 -6.29 10.16
C ALA A 51 -2.42 -6.87 8.79
N GLY A 52 -3.27 -6.16 8.02
CA GLY A 52 -3.61 -6.52 6.65
C GLY A 52 -5.01 -7.07 6.46
N ALA A 53 -5.22 -7.81 5.37
CA ALA A 53 -6.52 -8.38 5.02
C ALA A 53 -6.98 -9.45 6.00
N ASN A 54 -8.29 -9.50 6.27
CA ASN A 54 -8.88 -10.56 7.09
C ASN A 54 -9.07 -11.83 6.25
N LEU A 55 -8.04 -12.67 6.19
CA LEU A 55 -8.05 -13.91 5.43
C LEU A 55 -9.10 -14.92 5.96
N GLU A 56 -9.37 -14.91 7.27
CA GLU A 56 -10.39 -15.78 7.86
C GLU A 56 -11.79 -15.51 7.29
N SER A 57 -12.10 -14.26 6.99
CA SER A 57 -13.40 -13.89 6.40
C SER A 57 -13.52 -14.30 4.93
N LEU A 58 -12.42 -14.47 4.21
CA LEU A 58 -12.38 -14.87 2.81
C LEU A 58 -12.31 -16.39 2.62
N MET A 59 -11.79 -17.11 3.61
CA MET A 59 -11.58 -18.55 3.51
C MET A 59 -12.84 -19.37 3.18
N PRO A 60 -14.02 -19.14 3.79
CA PRO A 60 -15.24 -19.89 3.44
C PRO A 60 -15.67 -19.69 1.98
N VAL A 61 -15.46 -18.47 1.45
CA VAL A 61 -15.77 -18.14 0.06
C VAL A 61 -14.81 -18.86 -0.88
N PHE A 62 -13.51 -18.83 -0.54
CA PHE A 62 -12.48 -19.53 -1.30
C PHE A 62 -12.72 -21.06 -1.34
N MET A 63 -12.99 -21.66 -0.21
CA MET A 63 -13.26 -23.11 -0.12
C MET A 63 -14.48 -23.54 -0.93
N LYS A 64 -15.47 -22.66 -1.09
CA LYS A 64 -16.70 -22.95 -1.84
C LYS A 64 -16.59 -22.65 -3.33
N LEU A 65 -15.95 -21.55 -3.72
CA LEU A 65 -16.00 -20.99 -5.07
C LEU A 65 -14.60 -20.80 -5.71
N GLY A 66 -13.54 -21.11 -4.96
CA GLY A 66 -12.17 -20.88 -5.40
C GLY A 66 -11.85 -19.39 -5.67
N SER A 67 -10.92 -19.14 -6.53
CA SER A 67 -10.49 -17.77 -6.91
C SER A 67 -11.64 -16.93 -7.48
N LYS A 68 -12.59 -17.54 -8.19
CA LYS A 68 -13.76 -16.84 -8.74
C LYS A 68 -14.66 -16.22 -7.66
N GLY A 69 -14.70 -16.80 -6.47
CA GLY A 69 -15.45 -16.25 -5.34
C GLY A 69 -14.73 -15.08 -4.67
N ILE A 70 -13.40 -15.09 -4.67
CA ILE A 70 -12.60 -14.02 -4.04
C ILE A 70 -12.46 -12.79 -4.94
N ALA A 71 -12.38 -12.95 -6.25
CA ALA A 71 -12.15 -11.85 -7.18
C ALA A 71 -13.08 -10.64 -7.00
N PRO A 72 -14.41 -10.79 -6.73
CA PRO A 72 -15.27 -9.64 -6.46
C PRO A 72 -14.91 -8.90 -5.16
N GLU A 73 -14.50 -9.60 -4.11
CA GLU A 73 -14.11 -8.97 -2.83
C GLU A 73 -12.77 -8.26 -2.96
N GLU A 74 -11.81 -8.86 -3.66
CA GLU A 74 -10.54 -8.22 -4.00
C GLU A 74 -10.75 -6.95 -4.82
N LYS A 75 -11.64 -7.00 -5.82
CA LYS A 75 -11.99 -5.83 -6.62
C LYS A 75 -12.59 -4.69 -5.78
N LYS A 76 -13.46 -5.00 -4.82
CA LYS A 76 -14.00 -4.00 -3.89
C LYS A 76 -12.89 -3.36 -3.05
N LEU A 77 -11.93 -4.16 -2.58
CA LEU A 77 -10.81 -3.66 -1.80
C LEU A 77 -9.91 -2.75 -2.65
N GLN A 78 -9.59 -3.14 -3.90
CA GLN A 78 -8.86 -2.32 -4.85
C GLN A 78 -9.59 -1.00 -5.12
N ASP A 79 -10.91 -1.04 -5.35
CA ASP A 79 -11.71 0.16 -5.60
C ASP A 79 -11.74 1.09 -4.38
N ALA A 80 -11.76 0.53 -3.16
CA ALA A 80 -11.67 1.32 -1.93
C ALA A 80 -10.29 2.00 -1.79
N MET A 81 -9.19 1.31 -2.11
CA MET A 81 -7.84 1.91 -2.12
C MET A 81 -7.76 3.04 -3.16
N LEU A 82 -8.30 2.85 -4.35
CA LEU A 82 -8.38 3.90 -5.36
C LEU A 82 -9.29 5.05 -4.93
N ARG A 83 -10.39 4.76 -4.23
CA ARG A 83 -11.30 5.78 -3.68
C ARG A 83 -10.58 6.68 -2.66
N ILE A 84 -9.74 6.08 -1.80
CA ILE A 84 -8.90 6.81 -0.85
C ILE A 84 -7.86 7.66 -1.61
N ARG A 85 -7.17 7.08 -2.58
CA ARG A 85 -6.14 7.77 -3.37
C ARG A 85 -6.66 8.99 -4.12
N TYR A 86 -7.87 8.89 -4.67
CA TYR A 86 -8.49 9.93 -5.48
C TYR A 86 -9.56 10.73 -4.72
N ALA A 87 -9.53 10.70 -3.40
CA ALA A 87 -10.43 11.50 -2.57
C ALA A 87 -10.22 13.00 -2.84
N GLN A 88 -11.33 13.75 -2.85
CA GLN A 88 -11.32 15.21 -3.10
C GLN A 88 -10.79 16.02 -1.91
N VAL A 89 -10.62 15.37 -0.77
CA VAL A 89 -10.00 15.90 0.43
C VAL A 89 -8.76 15.09 0.80
N PRO A 90 -7.76 15.64 1.50
CA PRO A 90 -6.59 14.89 1.90
C PRO A 90 -6.95 13.77 2.87
N VAL A 91 -6.48 12.56 2.57
CA VAL A 91 -6.53 11.40 3.46
C VAL A 91 -5.12 11.12 3.96
N VAL A 92 -4.92 11.15 5.27
CA VAL A 92 -3.62 10.94 5.92
C VAL A 92 -3.66 9.66 6.74
N ALA A 93 -2.70 8.77 6.52
CA ALA A 93 -2.48 7.60 7.36
C ALA A 93 -1.57 7.97 8.54
N ALA A 94 -2.07 7.83 9.76
CA ALA A 94 -1.29 7.96 10.99
C ALA A 94 -0.77 6.58 11.41
N VAL A 95 0.40 6.21 10.90
CA VAL A 95 0.97 4.86 11.01
C VAL A 95 1.73 4.70 12.30
N ARG A 96 1.40 3.66 13.08
CA ARG A 96 2.11 3.24 14.29
C ARG A 96 2.16 1.73 14.39
N GLY A 97 3.31 1.18 14.79
CA GLY A 97 3.50 -0.27 14.89
C GLY A 97 3.32 -0.96 13.54
N LEU A 98 2.50 -1.98 13.48
CA LEU A 98 2.34 -2.82 12.30
C LEU A 98 1.47 -2.17 11.22
N ALA A 99 1.99 -2.04 10.00
CA ALA A 99 1.28 -1.67 8.78
C ALA A 99 1.67 -2.69 7.69
N LEU A 100 1.09 -3.88 7.76
CA LEU A 100 1.52 -5.04 6.99
C LEU A 100 0.50 -5.44 5.91
N GLY A 101 0.97 -5.94 4.78
CA GLY A 101 0.12 -6.42 3.70
C GLY A 101 -0.91 -5.37 3.27
N GLY A 102 -2.18 -5.70 3.30
CA GLY A 102 -3.28 -4.76 3.04
C GLY A 102 -3.23 -3.49 3.88
N GLY A 103 -2.64 -3.51 5.08
CA GLY A 103 -2.39 -2.32 5.91
C GLY A 103 -1.31 -1.41 5.32
N CYS A 104 -0.26 -1.99 4.73
CA CYS A 104 0.72 -1.26 3.95
C CYS A 104 0.06 -0.67 2.69
N GLU A 105 -0.74 -1.46 1.98
CA GLU A 105 -1.48 -1.03 0.80
C GLU A 105 -2.40 0.15 1.11
N LEU A 106 -3.14 0.10 2.23
CA LEU A 106 -3.95 1.21 2.71
C LEU A 106 -3.11 2.47 2.95
N ALA A 107 -1.98 2.34 3.65
CA ALA A 107 -1.12 3.47 3.97
C ALA A 107 -0.55 4.15 2.70
N VAL A 108 -0.07 3.37 1.71
CA VAL A 108 0.53 3.92 0.49
C VAL A 108 -0.49 4.52 -0.49
N HIS A 109 -1.78 4.23 -0.31
CA HIS A 109 -2.86 4.87 -1.07
C HIS A 109 -3.33 6.18 -0.46
N CYS A 110 -3.00 6.49 0.80
CA CYS A 110 -3.26 7.78 1.40
C CYS A 110 -2.42 8.89 0.75
N ALA A 111 -2.92 10.11 0.76
CA ALA A 111 -2.23 11.28 0.21
C ALA A 111 -0.90 11.55 0.94
N ARG A 112 -0.84 11.24 2.24
CA ARG A 112 0.36 11.35 3.07
C ARG A 112 0.35 10.33 4.20
N ARG A 113 1.54 9.89 4.64
CA ARG A 113 1.76 9.11 5.86
C ARG A 113 2.40 10.00 6.90
N VAL A 114 1.91 9.91 8.13
CA VAL A 114 2.59 10.38 9.32
C VAL A 114 2.91 9.14 10.13
N ALA A 115 4.18 8.80 10.24
CA ALA A 115 4.59 7.53 10.82
C ALA A 115 5.36 7.73 12.12
N HIS A 116 5.01 6.98 13.16
CA HIS A 116 5.84 6.87 14.34
C HIS A 116 7.18 6.21 13.96
N VAL A 117 8.27 6.63 14.61
CA VAL A 117 9.61 6.09 14.30
C VAL A 117 9.67 4.57 14.38
N GLU A 118 8.95 3.95 15.33
CA GLU A 118 8.81 2.49 15.48
C GLU A 118 7.62 1.97 14.69
N SER A 119 7.62 2.17 13.36
CA SER A 119 6.63 1.62 12.45
C SER A 119 7.23 0.51 11.62
N TYR A 120 6.50 -0.61 11.53
CA TYR A 120 6.86 -1.80 10.76
C TYR A 120 5.95 -1.85 9.53
N ILE A 121 6.49 -1.51 8.36
CA ILE A 121 5.69 -1.37 7.15
C ILE A 121 6.24 -2.23 6.01
N GLY A 122 5.36 -2.98 5.33
CA GLY A 122 5.76 -3.83 4.21
C GLY A 122 4.63 -4.68 3.65
N LEU A 123 4.84 -5.15 2.42
CA LEU A 123 4.00 -6.15 1.77
C LEU A 123 4.50 -7.53 2.19
N VAL A 124 3.66 -8.30 2.85
CA VAL A 124 4.06 -9.58 3.51
C VAL A 124 3.31 -10.80 2.97
N GLU A 125 2.54 -10.63 1.93
CA GLU A 125 1.61 -11.63 1.39
C GLU A 125 2.33 -12.93 0.99
N VAL A 126 3.54 -12.83 0.45
CA VAL A 126 4.36 -14.01 0.07
C VAL A 126 4.64 -14.90 1.29
N GLY A 127 4.79 -14.31 2.48
CA GLY A 127 4.97 -15.06 3.72
C GLY A 127 3.82 -16.00 4.09
N VAL A 128 2.64 -15.82 3.49
CA VAL A 128 1.45 -16.67 3.67
C VAL A 128 1.01 -17.33 2.36
N GLY A 129 1.88 -17.34 1.33
CA GLY A 129 1.62 -18.01 0.07
C GLY A 129 0.73 -17.25 -0.90
N LEU A 130 0.60 -15.94 -0.76
CA LEU A 130 -0.19 -15.04 -1.60
C LEU A 130 0.71 -13.98 -2.25
N ILE A 131 0.11 -13.15 -3.13
CA ILE A 131 0.73 -11.93 -3.63
C ILE A 131 -0.09 -10.72 -3.21
N PRO A 132 0.51 -9.52 -3.11
CA PRO A 132 -0.23 -8.28 -2.80
C PRO A 132 -1.34 -8.03 -3.83
N GLY A 133 -2.59 -7.86 -3.37
CA GLY A 133 -3.76 -7.79 -4.23
C GLY A 133 -4.49 -6.44 -4.20
N ALA A 134 -4.36 -5.64 -3.15
CA ALA A 134 -5.11 -4.39 -2.99
C ALA A 134 -4.44 -3.15 -3.63
N GLY A 135 -3.47 -3.34 -4.54
CA GLY A 135 -2.83 -2.27 -5.31
C GLY A 135 -1.41 -1.95 -4.89
N GLY A 136 -0.81 -2.69 -3.95
CA GLY A 136 0.58 -2.52 -3.54
C GLY A 136 1.57 -2.73 -4.67
N LEU A 137 1.33 -3.69 -5.56
CA LEU A 137 2.16 -3.93 -6.74
C LEU A 137 2.05 -2.81 -7.76
N THR A 138 0.85 -2.27 -7.99
CA THR A 138 0.64 -1.09 -8.84
C THR A 138 1.33 0.14 -8.25
N TYR A 139 1.32 0.29 -6.90
CA TYR A 139 2.08 1.35 -6.24
C TYR A 139 3.57 1.24 -6.54
N ILE A 140 4.17 0.03 -6.42
CA ILE A 140 5.59 -0.21 -6.73
C ILE A 140 5.90 0.16 -8.18
N ALA A 141 5.12 -0.32 -9.14
CA ALA A 141 5.30 -0.04 -10.57
C ALA A 141 5.24 1.47 -10.86
N ARG A 142 4.23 2.16 -10.32
CA ARG A 142 4.09 3.61 -10.47
C ARG A 142 5.26 4.37 -9.86
N ARG A 143 5.70 4.00 -8.64
CA ARG A 143 6.86 4.64 -8.00
C ARG A 143 8.12 4.48 -8.83
N ALA A 144 8.36 3.31 -9.41
CA ALA A 144 9.48 3.09 -10.32
C ALA A 144 9.41 4.03 -11.53
N ALA A 145 8.22 4.17 -12.14
CA ALA A 145 8.01 5.09 -13.25
C ALA A 145 8.22 6.57 -12.86
N GLU A 146 7.72 7.00 -11.71
CA GLU A 146 7.93 8.35 -11.17
C GLU A 146 9.41 8.64 -10.94
N MET A 147 10.15 7.69 -10.36
CA MET A 147 11.60 7.83 -10.10
C MET A 147 12.41 7.86 -11.41
N ALA A 148 12.07 7.00 -12.37
CA ALA A 148 12.70 7.01 -13.70
C ALA A 148 12.47 8.35 -14.40
N ALA A 149 11.25 8.86 -14.39
CA ALA A 149 10.92 10.16 -15.00
C ALA A 149 11.64 11.34 -14.32
N ALA A 150 11.83 11.30 -13.00
CA ALA A 150 12.56 12.32 -12.26
C ALA A 150 14.08 12.28 -12.50
N GLY A 151 14.62 11.10 -12.79
CA GLY A 151 16.05 10.91 -13.01
C GLY A 151 16.51 11.34 -14.41
N ASN A 152 15.95 10.75 -15.44
CA ASN A 152 16.28 11.01 -16.86
C ASN A 152 15.21 10.35 -17.75
N ALA A 153 14.82 11.01 -18.84
CA ALA A 153 13.85 10.48 -19.81
C ALA A 153 14.25 9.12 -20.44
N ASN A 154 15.53 8.75 -20.42
CA ASN A 154 16.07 7.49 -20.93
C ASN A 154 16.51 6.54 -19.81
N ALA A 155 16.12 6.77 -18.56
CA ALA A 155 16.48 5.90 -17.45
C ALA A 155 15.82 4.53 -17.62
N ASP A 156 16.59 3.47 -17.37
CA ASP A 156 16.05 2.10 -17.39
C ASP A 156 15.10 1.92 -16.19
N LEU A 157 13.80 1.80 -16.49
CA LEU A 157 12.75 1.60 -15.53
C LEU A 157 13.02 0.42 -14.58
N LEU A 158 13.64 -0.64 -15.11
CA LEU A 158 13.92 -1.86 -14.36
C LEU A 158 14.88 -1.60 -13.18
N MET A 159 15.79 -0.62 -13.31
CA MET A 159 16.69 -0.24 -12.20
C MET A 159 15.92 0.26 -10.98
N PHE A 160 14.83 1.01 -11.20
CA PHE A 160 13.99 1.55 -10.13
C PHE A 160 12.94 0.55 -9.63
N LEU A 161 12.58 -0.44 -10.44
CA LEU A 161 11.58 -1.45 -10.11
C LEU A 161 12.14 -2.57 -9.21
N LYS A 162 13.43 -2.92 -9.38
CA LYS A 162 14.06 -4.08 -8.74
C LYS A 162 13.90 -4.12 -7.23
N ASP A 163 14.19 -3.02 -6.54
CA ASP A 163 14.18 -2.98 -5.08
C ASP A 163 12.76 -3.16 -4.52
N GLY A 164 11.77 -2.52 -5.17
CA GLY A 164 10.36 -2.70 -4.83
C GLY A 164 9.87 -4.12 -5.09
N PHE A 165 10.25 -4.70 -6.23
CA PHE A 165 9.96 -6.09 -6.55
C PHE A 165 10.54 -7.04 -5.49
N LEU A 166 11.85 -6.92 -5.18
CA LEU A 166 12.50 -7.75 -4.17
C LEU A 166 11.86 -7.61 -2.81
N SER A 167 11.50 -6.38 -2.40
CA SER A 167 10.82 -6.16 -1.12
C SER A 167 9.49 -6.91 -1.03
N ALA A 168 8.68 -6.89 -2.10
CA ALA A 168 7.42 -7.61 -2.16
C ALA A 168 7.63 -9.14 -2.26
N ALA A 169 8.55 -9.60 -3.12
CA ALA A 169 8.81 -11.02 -3.36
C ALA A 169 9.50 -11.74 -2.19
N THR A 170 10.10 -11.01 -1.26
CA THR A 170 10.74 -11.54 -0.05
C THR A 170 10.01 -11.19 1.24
N ALA A 171 8.80 -10.65 1.15
CA ALA A 171 8.00 -10.18 2.30
C ALA A 171 8.81 -9.25 3.23
N LYS A 172 9.63 -8.37 2.66
CA LYS A 172 10.50 -7.49 3.45
C LYS A 172 9.69 -6.42 4.16
N VAL A 173 9.92 -6.31 5.46
CA VAL A 173 9.31 -5.28 6.33
C VAL A 173 10.38 -4.30 6.76
N GLY A 174 10.10 -3.00 6.63
CA GLY A 174 10.89 -1.97 7.29
C GLY A 174 10.68 -2.04 8.79
N THR A 175 11.75 -2.12 9.57
CA THR A 175 11.72 -2.25 11.04
C THR A 175 11.69 -0.91 11.76
N SER A 176 11.64 0.18 11.00
CA SER A 176 11.43 1.55 11.46
C SER A 176 10.83 2.39 10.32
N ALA A 177 10.27 3.56 10.65
CA ALA A 177 9.80 4.50 9.64
C ALA A 177 10.94 4.94 8.70
N HIS A 178 12.16 5.06 9.19
CA HIS A 178 13.34 5.39 8.36
C HIS A 178 13.66 4.27 7.36
N GLU A 179 13.59 3.01 7.79
CA GLU A 179 13.76 1.87 6.88
C GLU A 179 12.58 1.76 5.91
N GLY A 180 11.35 2.00 6.38
CA GLY A 180 10.16 2.09 5.53
C GLY A 180 10.32 3.12 4.40
N ARG A 181 10.97 4.27 4.67
CA ARG A 181 11.33 5.25 3.66
C ARG A 181 12.39 4.71 2.70
N LYS A 182 13.44 4.07 3.21
CA LYS A 182 14.51 3.49 2.39
C LYS A 182 14.00 2.43 1.41
N ILE A 183 13.03 1.62 1.82
CA ILE A 183 12.43 0.57 0.96
C ILE A 183 11.23 1.07 0.13
N GLY A 184 10.87 2.37 0.23
CA GLY A 184 9.94 3.05 -0.66
C GLY A 184 8.47 3.09 -0.24
N TYR A 185 8.09 2.56 0.94
CA TYR A 185 6.70 2.64 1.44
C TYR A 185 6.39 3.96 2.14
N LEU A 186 7.41 4.67 2.63
CA LEU A 186 7.32 6.06 3.04
C LEU A 186 8.08 6.94 2.04
N LEU A 187 7.58 8.13 1.78
CA LEU A 187 8.19 9.10 0.87
C LEU A 187 8.94 10.17 1.66
N ASP A 188 9.80 10.94 1.00
CA ASP A 188 10.51 12.08 1.62
C ASP A 188 9.54 13.15 2.10
N SER A 189 8.37 13.28 1.44
CA SER A 189 7.30 14.19 1.86
C SER A 189 6.52 13.72 3.08
N ASP A 190 6.68 12.46 3.51
CA ASP A 190 6.00 11.91 4.70
C ASP A 190 6.71 12.36 5.98
N VAL A 191 5.95 12.43 7.06
CA VAL A 191 6.46 12.92 8.35
C VAL A 191 6.78 11.73 9.26
N ILE A 192 7.95 11.76 9.88
CA ILE A 192 8.34 10.79 10.91
C ILE A 192 8.26 11.48 12.27
N VAL A 193 7.50 10.89 13.20
CA VAL A 193 7.24 11.42 14.54
C VAL A 193 7.92 10.54 15.57
N PRO A 194 8.83 11.08 16.40
CA PRO A 194 9.48 10.31 17.46
C PRO A 194 8.58 9.97 18.64
N ASN A 195 7.65 10.87 18.97
CA ASN A 195 6.72 10.67 20.07
C ASN A 195 5.38 10.15 19.56
N LYS A 196 4.99 8.92 19.93
CA LYS A 196 3.74 8.30 19.51
C LYS A 196 2.49 9.06 19.94
N ASP A 197 2.53 9.79 21.04
CA ASP A 197 1.39 10.53 21.57
C ASP A 197 1.09 11.78 20.76
N GLU A 198 2.07 12.29 19.99
CA GLU A 198 1.91 13.39 19.04
C GLU A 198 1.39 12.94 17.66
N LEU A 199 1.35 11.64 17.39
CA LEU A 199 1.07 11.11 16.06
C LEU A 199 -0.27 11.63 15.48
N LEU A 200 -1.35 11.55 16.25
CA LEU A 200 -2.67 12.00 15.81
C LEU A 200 -2.71 13.52 15.62
N HIS A 201 -2.07 14.27 16.51
CA HIS A 201 -1.96 15.73 16.41
C HIS A 201 -1.26 16.13 15.11
N VAL A 202 -0.08 15.55 14.84
CA VAL A 202 0.69 15.84 13.64
C VAL A 202 -0.06 15.42 12.38
N ALA A 203 -0.72 14.25 12.38
CA ALA A 203 -1.53 13.81 11.24
C ALA A 203 -2.68 14.77 10.95
N THR A 204 -3.38 15.24 11.98
CA THR A 204 -4.46 16.22 11.86
C THR A 204 -3.93 17.56 11.33
N ALA A 205 -2.77 18.02 11.82
CA ALA A 205 -2.13 19.23 11.31
C ALA A 205 -1.73 19.10 9.83
N GLN A 206 -1.26 17.92 9.39
CA GLN A 206 -0.96 17.67 7.98
C GLN A 206 -2.21 17.72 7.10
N VAL A 207 -3.34 17.17 7.54
CA VAL A 207 -4.62 17.29 6.82
C VAL A 207 -4.99 18.76 6.63
N LYS A 208 -4.96 19.55 7.70
CA LYS A 208 -5.30 20.99 7.65
C LYS A 208 -4.38 21.75 6.71
N ALA A 209 -3.07 21.58 6.86
CA ALA A 209 -2.08 22.24 6.01
C ALA A 209 -2.27 21.90 4.52
N MET A 210 -2.57 20.64 4.19
CA MET A 210 -2.86 20.23 2.82
C MET A 210 -4.16 20.87 2.29
N ALA A 211 -5.22 20.88 3.09
CA ALA A 211 -6.50 21.48 2.72
C ALA A 211 -6.36 22.99 2.47
N GLU A 212 -5.72 23.70 3.39
CA GLU A 212 -5.47 25.16 3.30
C GLU A 212 -4.55 25.52 2.12
N SER A 213 -3.64 24.62 1.73
CA SER A 213 -2.80 24.78 0.55
C SER A 213 -3.52 24.47 -0.77
N GLY A 214 -4.81 24.19 -0.76
CA GLY A 214 -5.59 23.92 -1.96
C GLY A 214 -5.37 22.51 -2.50
N TYR A 215 -5.34 21.49 -1.62
CA TYR A 215 -5.19 20.09 -1.98
C TYR A 215 -6.06 19.70 -3.17
N ARG A 216 -5.47 18.94 -4.08
CA ARG A 216 -6.16 18.26 -5.17
C ARG A 216 -5.67 16.81 -5.23
N PRO A 217 -6.55 15.84 -5.52
CA PRO A 217 -6.12 14.46 -5.73
C PRO A 217 -5.17 14.38 -6.94
N PRO A 218 -4.27 13.39 -6.96
CA PRO A 218 -3.40 13.18 -8.10
C PRO A 218 -4.23 12.90 -9.37
N ALA A 219 -3.71 13.30 -10.53
CA ALA A 219 -4.35 12.97 -11.80
C ALA A 219 -4.33 11.45 -12.06
N LYS A 220 -5.40 10.94 -12.68
CA LYS A 220 -5.46 9.55 -13.15
C LYS A 220 -4.68 9.44 -14.47
N LEU A 221 -3.37 9.32 -14.36
CA LEU A 221 -2.48 9.20 -15.52
C LEU A 221 -2.04 7.74 -15.70
N SER A 222 -1.92 7.32 -16.95
CA SER A 222 -1.15 6.12 -17.30
C SER A 222 0.33 6.38 -17.06
N PHE A 223 1.08 5.34 -16.77
CA PHE A 223 2.53 5.41 -16.58
C PHE A 223 3.21 4.24 -17.31
N PRO A 224 4.46 4.42 -17.77
CA PRO A 224 5.19 3.36 -18.44
C PRO A 224 5.48 2.20 -17.48
N VAL A 225 5.49 1.00 -18.02
CA VAL A 225 5.83 -0.25 -17.34
C VAL A 225 6.99 -0.96 -18.05
N ALA A 226 7.66 -1.89 -17.35
CA ALA A 226 8.84 -2.56 -17.91
C ALA A 226 8.52 -3.60 -19.00
N GLY A 227 7.27 -4.03 -19.11
CA GLY A 227 6.77 -4.94 -20.14
C GLY A 227 7.46 -6.30 -20.14
N ARG A 228 7.35 -7.02 -21.26
CA ARG A 228 7.88 -8.38 -21.42
C ARG A 228 9.39 -8.52 -21.16
N SER A 229 10.17 -7.52 -21.54
CA SER A 229 11.63 -7.53 -21.28
C SER A 229 11.95 -7.48 -19.79
N GLY A 230 11.20 -6.66 -19.03
CA GLY A 230 11.29 -6.60 -17.57
C GLY A 230 10.89 -7.92 -16.90
N ILE A 231 9.78 -8.52 -17.33
CA ILE A 231 9.31 -9.83 -16.88
C ILE A 231 10.40 -10.90 -17.08
N ALA A 232 10.92 -11.00 -18.30
CA ALA A 232 11.96 -11.99 -18.65
C ALA A 232 13.23 -11.80 -17.79
N SER A 233 13.65 -10.55 -17.61
CA SER A 233 14.83 -10.21 -16.79
C SER A 233 14.64 -10.60 -15.33
N ILE A 234 13.49 -10.28 -14.73
CA ILE A 234 13.19 -10.60 -13.32
C ILE A 234 13.03 -12.11 -13.16
N LYS A 235 12.23 -12.77 -14.00
CA LYS A 235 12.04 -14.23 -13.90
C LYS A 235 13.33 -15.00 -14.09
N GLY A 236 14.23 -14.55 -14.98
CA GLY A 236 15.55 -15.13 -15.14
C GLY A 236 16.41 -15.05 -13.85
N GLN A 237 16.37 -13.91 -13.14
CA GLN A 237 17.08 -13.76 -11.86
C GLN A 237 16.49 -14.66 -10.79
N VAL A 238 15.16 -14.72 -10.66
CA VAL A 238 14.49 -15.58 -9.66
C VAL A 238 14.70 -17.07 -9.99
N ALA A 239 14.76 -17.46 -11.28
CA ALA A 239 15.11 -18.82 -11.70
C ALA A 239 16.51 -19.22 -11.23
N ASN A 240 17.48 -18.34 -11.37
CA ASN A 240 18.84 -18.58 -10.85
C ASN A 240 18.84 -18.77 -9.31
N MET A 241 18.01 -18.02 -8.59
CA MET A 241 17.86 -18.19 -7.14
C MET A 241 17.24 -19.55 -6.78
N ARG A 242 16.21 -19.98 -7.54
CA ARG A 242 15.61 -21.32 -7.37
C ARG A 242 16.63 -22.43 -7.66
N ASP A 243 17.32 -22.34 -8.78
CA ASP A 243 18.29 -23.36 -9.21
C ASP A 243 19.51 -23.41 -8.29
N GLY A 244 19.85 -22.29 -7.65
CA GLY A 244 20.85 -22.20 -6.56
C GLY A 244 20.34 -22.65 -5.19
N GLY A 245 19.05 -23.03 -5.06
CA GLY A 245 18.47 -23.48 -3.79
C GLY A 245 18.16 -22.36 -2.77
N PHE A 246 18.14 -21.10 -3.19
CA PHE A 246 17.85 -19.95 -2.32
C PHE A 246 16.36 -19.70 -2.13
N VAL A 247 15.51 -20.13 -3.06
CA VAL A 247 14.05 -20.04 -3.01
C VAL A 247 13.42 -21.37 -3.42
N SER A 248 12.24 -21.67 -2.86
CA SER A 248 11.46 -22.85 -3.22
C SER A 248 10.82 -22.71 -4.62
N ALA A 249 10.29 -23.81 -5.15
CA ALA A 249 9.52 -23.79 -6.39
C ALA A 249 8.25 -22.94 -6.25
N HIS A 250 7.64 -22.92 -5.06
CA HIS A 250 6.46 -22.10 -4.78
C HIS A 250 6.82 -20.62 -4.68
N ASP A 251 7.90 -20.25 -4.00
CA ASP A 251 8.37 -18.85 -3.95
C ASP A 251 8.71 -18.33 -5.35
N TYR A 252 9.35 -19.19 -6.19
CA TYR A 252 9.58 -18.87 -7.60
C TYR A 252 8.27 -18.57 -8.35
N HIS A 253 7.22 -19.38 -8.10
CA HIS A 253 5.91 -19.15 -8.72
C HIS A 253 5.31 -17.82 -8.27
N LEU A 254 5.27 -17.52 -6.96
CA LEU A 254 4.76 -16.27 -6.43
C LEU A 254 5.54 -15.07 -6.96
N ALA A 255 6.86 -15.12 -6.93
CA ALA A 255 7.72 -14.06 -7.48
C ALA A 255 7.49 -13.86 -8.99
N SER A 256 7.20 -14.94 -9.75
CA SER A 256 6.86 -14.85 -11.16
C SER A 256 5.53 -14.12 -11.37
N CYS A 257 4.51 -14.41 -10.57
CA CYS A 257 3.22 -13.69 -10.61
C CYS A 257 3.40 -12.20 -10.25
N ILE A 258 4.22 -11.89 -9.24
CA ILE A 258 4.53 -10.50 -8.87
C ILE A 258 5.22 -9.80 -10.05
N ALA A 259 6.19 -10.45 -10.73
CA ALA A 259 6.88 -9.88 -11.88
C ALA A 259 5.92 -9.54 -13.04
N ASP A 260 4.96 -10.43 -13.34
CA ASP A 260 3.94 -10.20 -14.35
C ASP A 260 3.12 -8.94 -14.04
N VAL A 261 2.68 -8.78 -12.78
CA VAL A 261 1.87 -7.63 -12.34
C VAL A 261 2.68 -6.32 -12.35
N VAL A 262 3.88 -6.29 -11.75
CA VAL A 262 4.65 -5.03 -11.62
C VAL A 262 5.26 -4.56 -12.94
N CYS A 263 5.48 -5.48 -13.88
CA CYS A 263 5.98 -5.13 -15.22
C CYS A 263 4.85 -4.84 -16.23
N GLY A 264 3.58 -5.06 -15.84
CA GLY A 264 2.44 -4.93 -16.73
C GLY A 264 2.54 -5.95 -17.87
N ASP A 265 2.03 -7.16 -17.63
CA ASP A 265 1.89 -8.18 -18.67
C ASP A 265 1.18 -7.57 -19.90
N GLU A 266 0.84 -8.23 -20.90
CA GLU A 266 0.25 -7.71 -22.15
C GLU A 266 -0.89 -6.69 -21.91
N VAL A 267 -0.54 -5.44 -21.62
CA VAL A 267 -1.47 -4.30 -21.63
C VAL A 267 -1.21 -3.56 -22.93
N GLU A 268 -2.22 -3.54 -23.81
CA GLU A 268 -2.24 -2.68 -24.99
C GLU A 268 -2.36 -1.19 -24.61
#